data_f5f87cf6a78596af5d060aab94953495
#
_entry.id   f5f87cf6a78596af5d060aab94953495
#
_cell.length_a   1.000
_cell.length_b   1.000
_cell.length_c   1.000
_cell.angle_alpha   90.00
_cell.angle_beta   90.00
_cell.angle_gamma   90.00
#
_symmetry.space_group_name_H-M   'P 1'
#
loop_
_entity.id
_entity.type
_entity.pdbx_description
1 polymer ?
#
loop_
_entity_poly.entity_id
_entity_poly.type
_entity_poly.pdbx_seq_one_letter_code
_entity_poly.pdbx_strand_id
1 'polypeptide(L)'
;MAPYAGNDADGHAGVEKIIENGINSIVTNMKNITIIGGGTMGNGIAHVFAQNGFEVTLVDVVSAVLDKALATIGKNLDRQISKGTLTEADKAATLNRIHPMTDLPSGVANADLVVEAATENVALKLQIFADMDKYAPAGAILATNTSSISITKIAAVTKRPAQVIGMHFMNPVPVMKLVEVIRGYATTGEVTQTIMALSRQLGKVPVEVNDYPGFVANRILMPMINEAIYTLYEGVSGVEEIDTVMKLGMAHPMGPLQLADFIGLDVCLAILRVLHDGFGNPKYAPCPLLVNMVTAGKLGAKSGEGFYLYTPGSKDLVVAERFK
;
A
#
# COMPACT_ATOMS: atom_id res chain seq x y z
N MET A 1 21.54 48.02 24.04
CA MET A 1 21.16 46.71 23.50
C MET A 1 20.07 46.95 22.47
N ALA A 2 20.43 46.90 21.19
CA ALA A 2 19.47 47.00 20.06
C ALA A 2 18.85 45.64 19.76
N PRO A 3 17.56 45.55 19.41
CA PRO A 3 16.93 44.29 19.06
C PRO A 3 17.35 43.88 17.65
N TYR A 4 17.80 42.64 17.52
CA TYR A 4 17.98 41.97 16.24
C TYR A 4 16.60 41.75 15.58
N ALA A 5 16.30 42.53 14.58
CA ALA A 5 15.22 42.29 13.64
C ALA A 5 15.84 41.76 12.35
N GLY A 6 15.86 40.47 12.19
CA GLY A 6 16.23 39.80 10.93
C GLY A 6 14.97 39.34 10.23
N ASN A 7 14.59 40.05 9.17
CA ASN A 7 13.61 39.62 8.17
C ASN A 7 14.20 38.50 7.30
N ASP A 8 13.87 37.25 7.60
CA ASP A 8 14.17 36.09 6.73
C ASP A 8 12.89 35.38 6.23
N ALA A 9 11.70 35.93 6.49
CA ALA A 9 10.45 35.31 6.06
C ALA A 9 10.25 35.34 4.53
N ASP A 10 10.69 36.39 3.84
CA ASP A 10 10.50 36.54 2.40
C ASP A 10 11.47 35.66 1.57
N GLY A 11 12.65 35.38 2.09
CA GLY A 11 13.63 34.49 1.46
C GLY A 11 13.17 33.01 1.44
N HIS A 12 12.59 32.55 2.55
CA HIS A 12 12.07 31.19 2.66
C HIS A 12 10.86 30.95 1.73
N ALA A 13 9.91 31.87 1.68
CA ALA A 13 8.73 31.78 0.82
C ALA A 13 9.10 31.76 -0.69
N GLY A 14 10.14 32.48 -1.09
CA GLY A 14 10.66 32.49 -2.45
C GLY A 14 11.29 31.17 -2.86
N VAL A 15 12.09 30.57 -1.99
CA VAL A 15 12.75 29.28 -2.23
C VAL A 15 11.73 28.13 -2.27
N GLU A 16 10.76 28.11 -1.34
CA GLU A 16 9.68 27.12 -1.34
C GLU A 16 8.87 27.16 -2.63
N LYS A 17 8.52 28.33 -3.13
CA LYS A 17 7.77 28.50 -4.38
C LYS A 17 8.55 28.07 -5.63
N ILE A 18 9.87 28.26 -5.64
CA ILE A 18 10.75 27.78 -6.71
C ILE A 18 10.82 26.24 -6.71
N ILE A 19 10.97 25.64 -5.54
CA ILE A 19 10.97 24.18 -5.35
C ILE A 19 9.63 23.59 -5.77
N GLU A 20 8.52 24.16 -5.33
CA GLU A 20 7.17 23.72 -5.68
C GLU A 20 6.90 23.79 -7.20
N ASN A 21 7.30 24.88 -7.85
CA ASN A 21 7.19 25.01 -9.30
C ASN A 21 8.08 24.00 -10.04
N GLY A 22 9.28 23.73 -9.55
CA GLY A 22 10.18 22.71 -10.10
C GLY A 22 9.57 21.31 -10.00
N ILE A 23 9.04 20.94 -8.84
CA ILE A 23 8.39 19.65 -8.59
C ILE A 23 7.14 19.48 -9.46
N ASN A 24 6.28 20.51 -9.53
CA ASN A 24 5.11 20.49 -10.40
C ASN A 24 5.49 20.29 -11.88
N SER A 25 6.59 20.88 -12.33
CA SER A 25 7.13 20.68 -13.68
C SER A 25 7.59 19.22 -13.89
N ILE A 26 8.28 18.61 -12.93
CA ILE A 26 8.71 17.21 -13.01
C ILE A 26 7.50 16.28 -13.10
N VAL A 27 6.50 16.45 -12.23
CA VAL A 27 5.29 15.62 -12.22
C VAL A 27 4.49 15.79 -13.51
N THR A 28 4.40 17.00 -14.04
CA THR A 28 3.72 17.27 -15.33
C THR A 28 4.40 16.59 -16.51
N ASN A 29 5.72 16.36 -16.43
CA ASN A 29 6.49 15.69 -17.47
C ASN A 29 6.50 14.16 -17.34
N MET A 30 6.13 13.60 -16.18
CA MET A 30 5.95 12.14 -16.01
C MET A 30 4.78 11.67 -16.85
N LYS A 31 5.00 10.68 -17.72
CA LYS A 31 3.97 10.12 -18.60
C LYS A 31 3.91 8.60 -18.52
N ASN A 32 5.05 7.95 -18.39
CA ASN A 32 5.20 6.51 -18.51
C ASN A 32 5.42 5.88 -17.14
N ILE A 33 4.44 5.14 -16.67
CA ILE A 33 4.47 4.46 -15.38
C ILE A 33 4.53 2.96 -15.60
N THR A 34 5.49 2.29 -14.98
CA THR A 34 5.52 0.82 -15.00
C THR A 34 5.10 0.28 -13.64
N ILE A 35 4.17 -0.66 -13.65
CA ILE A 35 3.72 -1.39 -12.45
C ILE A 35 4.18 -2.83 -12.57
N ILE A 36 4.95 -3.31 -11.58
CA ILE A 36 5.43 -4.70 -11.54
C ILE A 36 4.58 -5.52 -10.56
N GLY A 37 3.94 -6.56 -11.08
CA GLY A 37 2.98 -7.40 -10.39
C GLY A 37 1.54 -7.07 -10.79
N GLY A 38 0.83 -8.01 -11.43
CA GLY A 38 -0.58 -7.90 -11.85
C GLY A 38 -1.59 -8.34 -10.78
N GLY A 39 -1.14 -8.62 -9.55
CA GLY A 39 -1.98 -9.04 -8.43
C GLY A 39 -2.98 -7.96 -7.97
N THR A 40 -3.60 -8.19 -6.80
CA THR A 40 -4.65 -7.30 -6.24
C THR A 40 -4.20 -5.85 -6.13
N MET A 41 -2.98 -5.60 -5.63
CA MET A 41 -2.49 -4.23 -5.47
C MET A 41 -2.06 -3.64 -6.82
N GLY A 42 -1.28 -4.37 -7.61
CA GLY A 42 -0.76 -3.87 -8.89
C GLY A 42 -1.85 -3.54 -9.89
N ASN A 43 -2.91 -4.37 -10.02
CA ASN A 43 -4.03 -4.01 -10.90
C ASN A 43 -4.74 -2.73 -10.42
N GLY A 44 -4.91 -2.55 -9.10
CA GLY A 44 -5.52 -1.34 -8.54
C GLY A 44 -4.67 -0.10 -8.73
N ILE A 45 -3.33 -0.21 -8.62
CA ILE A 45 -2.39 0.88 -8.86
C ILE A 45 -2.40 1.24 -10.35
N ALA A 46 -2.30 0.24 -11.26
CA ALA A 46 -2.38 0.44 -12.70
C ALA A 46 -3.68 1.14 -13.11
N HIS A 47 -4.82 0.71 -12.54
CA HIS A 47 -6.12 1.34 -12.74
C HIS A 47 -6.08 2.84 -12.41
N VAL A 48 -5.61 3.19 -11.21
CA VAL A 48 -5.62 4.59 -10.75
C VAL A 48 -4.70 5.46 -11.60
N PHE A 49 -3.52 5.00 -11.97
CA PHE A 49 -2.62 5.74 -12.86
C PHE A 49 -3.24 5.93 -14.26
N ALA A 50 -3.74 4.87 -14.88
CA ALA A 50 -4.34 4.94 -16.21
C ALA A 50 -5.60 5.82 -16.25
N GLN A 51 -6.43 5.77 -15.21
CA GLN A 51 -7.62 6.62 -15.09
C GLN A 51 -7.28 8.10 -14.95
N ASN A 52 -6.10 8.43 -14.40
CA ASN A 52 -5.59 9.78 -14.28
C ASN A 52 -4.69 10.22 -15.49
N GLY A 53 -4.73 9.48 -16.59
CA GLY A 53 -4.16 9.90 -17.87
C GLY A 53 -2.71 9.49 -18.12
N PHE A 54 -2.12 8.65 -17.25
CA PHE A 54 -0.77 8.11 -17.45
C PHE A 54 -0.78 6.90 -18.39
N GLU A 55 0.25 6.76 -19.20
CA GLU A 55 0.54 5.50 -19.91
C GLU A 55 1.13 4.50 -18.93
N VAL A 56 0.52 3.33 -18.84
CA VAL A 56 0.85 2.32 -17.83
C VAL A 56 1.31 1.03 -18.49
N THR A 57 2.55 0.62 -18.24
CA THR A 57 3.01 -0.73 -18.56
C THR A 57 2.77 -1.62 -17.33
N LEU A 58 1.90 -2.63 -17.45
CA LEU A 58 1.65 -3.59 -16.38
C LEU A 58 2.44 -4.86 -16.63
N VAL A 59 3.41 -5.14 -15.78
CA VAL A 59 4.35 -6.26 -15.92
C VAL A 59 4.02 -7.37 -14.93
N ASP A 60 3.87 -8.60 -15.44
CA ASP A 60 3.82 -9.80 -14.61
C ASP A 60 4.37 -10.99 -15.41
N VAL A 61 5.12 -11.88 -14.79
CA VAL A 61 5.72 -13.04 -15.45
C VAL A 61 4.69 -14.06 -15.95
N VAL A 62 3.44 -13.95 -15.49
CA VAL A 62 2.33 -14.85 -15.85
C VAL A 62 1.26 -14.08 -16.63
N SER A 63 1.11 -14.34 -17.94
CA SER A 63 0.14 -13.63 -18.78
C SER A 63 -1.30 -13.75 -18.29
N ALA A 64 -1.71 -14.91 -17.75
CA ALA A 64 -3.03 -15.11 -17.18
C ALA A 64 -3.33 -14.18 -15.98
N VAL A 65 -2.29 -13.74 -15.24
CA VAL A 65 -2.43 -12.74 -14.17
C VAL A 65 -2.72 -11.37 -14.77
N LEU A 66 -2.08 -11.02 -15.89
CA LEU A 66 -2.32 -9.77 -16.62
C LEU A 66 -3.74 -9.71 -17.19
N ASP A 67 -4.21 -10.81 -17.79
CA ASP A 67 -5.58 -10.92 -18.32
C ASP A 67 -6.62 -10.73 -17.20
N LYS A 68 -6.40 -11.38 -16.06
CA LYS A 68 -7.24 -11.23 -14.87
C LYS A 68 -7.21 -9.81 -14.31
N ALA A 69 -6.04 -9.16 -14.33
CA ALA A 69 -5.89 -7.78 -13.88
C ALA A 69 -6.74 -6.84 -14.75
N LEU A 70 -6.62 -6.94 -16.08
CA LEU A 70 -7.40 -6.12 -17.02
C LEU A 70 -8.90 -6.37 -16.86
N ALA A 71 -9.33 -7.62 -16.73
CA ALA A 71 -10.74 -7.95 -16.47
C ALA A 71 -11.24 -7.36 -15.15
N THR A 72 -10.42 -7.35 -14.10
CA THR A 72 -10.74 -6.75 -12.80
C THR A 72 -10.87 -5.24 -12.90
N ILE A 73 -9.94 -4.58 -13.59
CA ILE A 73 -9.99 -3.14 -13.86
C ILE A 73 -11.27 -2.79 -14.62
N GLY A 74 -11.57 -3.53 -15.71
CA GLY A 74 -12.79 -3.34 -16.48
C GLY A 74 -14.07 -3.41 -15.62
N LYS A 75 -14.19 -4.43 -14.77
CA LYS A 75 -15.31 -4.55 -13.82
C LYS A 75 -15.40 -3.41 -12.81
N ASN A 76 -14.27 -2.88 -12.36
CA ASN A 76 -14.25 -1.75 -11.44
C ASN A 76 -14.70 -0.46 -12.13
N LEU A 77 -14.30 -0.25 -13.40
CA LEU A 77 -14.76 0.85 -14.22
C LEU A 77 -16.26 0.75 -14.51
N ASP A 78 -16.78 -0.45 -14.81
CA ASP A 78 -18.22 -0.69 -14.97
C ASP A 78 -19.04 -0.28 -13.73
N ARG A 79 -18.51 -0.59 -12.53
CA ARG A 79 -19.14 -0.14 -11.27
C ARG A 79 -19.10 1.39 -11.11
N GLN A 80 -18.09 2.07 -11.61
CA GLN A 80 -18.03 3.54 -11.59
C GLN A 80 -19.05 4.12 -12.57
N ILE A 81 -19.19 3.54 -13.76
CA ILE A 81 -20.20 3.94 -14.74
C ILE A 81 -21.63 3.75 -14.16
N SER A 82 -21.89 2.60 -13.56
CA SER A 82 -23.20 2.31 -12.94
C SER A 82 -23.56 3.27 -11.79
N LYS A 83 -22.55 3.90 -11.16
CA LYS A 83 -22.72 4.95 -10.15
C LYS A 83 -22.79 6.37 -10.73
N GLY A 84 -22.65 6.53 -12.04
CA GLY A 84 -22.65 7.83 -12.70
C GLY A 84 -21.39 8.67 -12.49
N THR A 85 -20.28 8.06 -12.03
CA THR A 85 -19.03 8.77 -11.76
C THR A 85 -18.02 8.67 -12.91
N LEU A 86 -18.33 7.90 -13.94
CA LEU A 86 -17.49 7.67 -15.12
C LEU A 86 -18.35 7.45 -16.36
N THR A 87 -17.83 7.78 -17.56
CA THR A 87 -18.48 7.48 -18.84
C THR A 87 -17.87 6.25 -19.52
N GLU A 88 -18.56 5.68 -20.53
CA GLU A 88 -18.00 4.60 -21.36
C GLU A 88 -16.75 5.06 -22.12
N ALA A 89 -16.71 6.33 -22.55
CA ALA A 89 -15.54 6.90 -23.20
C ALA A 89 -14.31 6.95 -22.26
N ASP A 90 -14.52 7.34 -21.00
CA ASP A 90 -13.47 7.35 -19.99
C ASP A 90 -12.95 5.95 -19.69
N LYS A 91 -13.84 4.95 -19.62
CA LYS A 91 -13.47 3.54 -19.47
C LYS A 91 -12.58 3.08 -20.62
N ALA A 92 -13.02 3.32 -21.86
CA ALA A 92 -12.26 2.94 -23.06
C ALA A 92 -10.88 3.63 -23.05
N ALA A 93 -10.82 4.94 -22.78
CA ALA A 93 -9.59 5.68 -22.68
C ALA A 93 -8.65 5.15 -21.58
N THR A 94 -9.19 4.78 -20.42
CA THR A 94 -8.42 4.21 -19.31
C THR A 94 -7.80 2.86 -19.69
N LEU A 95 -8.59 1.95 -20.27
CA LEU A 95 -8.11 0.62 -20.66
C LEU A 95 -7.07 0.71 -21.78
N ASN A 96 -7.22 1.63 -22.73
CA ASN A 96 -6.28 1.84 -23.84
C ASN A 96 -4.89 2.32 -23.38
N ARG A 97 -4.78 2.90 -22.17
CA ARG A 97 -3.50 3.33 -21.59
C ARG A 97 -2.78 2.21 -20.83
N ILE A 98 -3.35 1.01 -20.71
CA ILE A 98 -2.72 -0.09 -19.98
C ILE A 98 -2.15 -1.10 -20.98
N HIS A 99 -0.84 -1.28 -20.92
CA HIS A 99 -0.07 -2.15 -21.81
C HIS A 99 0.47 -3.34 -21.00
N PRO A 100 -0.15 -4.53 -21.11
CA PRO A 100 0.34 -5.72 -20.42
C PRO A 100 1.63 -6.24 -21.06
N MET A 101 2.60 -6.65 -20.24
CA MET A 101 3.89 -7.16 -20.68
C MET A 101 4.42 -8.25 -19.74
N THR A 102 5.06 -9.27 -20.27
CA THR A 102 5.65 -10.36 -19.45
C THR A 102 7.16 -10.23 -19.27
N ASP A 103 7.80 -9.30 -19.96
CA ASP A 103 9.24 -9.06 -19.92
C ASP A 103 9.56 -7.79 -19.11
N LEU A 104 10.21 -7.96 -17.96
CA LEU A 104 10.54 -6.84 -17.08
C LEU A 104 11.53 -5.86 -17.72
N PRO A 105 12.66 -6.30 -18.33
CA PRO A 105 13.59 -5.38 -18.98
C PRO A 105 12.93 -4.43 -19.97
N SER A 106 12.11 -4.95 -20.87
CA SER A 106 11.38 -4.13 -21.84
C SER A 106 10.31 -3.26 -21.16
N GLY A 107 9.66 -3.78 -20.12
CA GLY A 107 8.58 -3.09 -19.42
C GLY A 107 9.04 -1.85 -18.66
N VAL A 108 10.30 -1.80 -18.21
CA VAL A 108 10.83 -0.65 -17.45
C VAL A 108 11.67 0.31 -18.31
N ALA A 109 11.99 -0.06 -19.56
CA ALA A 109 12.96 0.66 -20.40
C ALA A 109 12.65 2.13 -20.67
N ASN A 110 11.37 2.51 -20.62
CA ASN A 110 10.91 3.88 -20.89
C ASN A 110 10.17 4.51 -19.68
N ALA A 111 10.28 3.91 -18.50
CA ALA A 111 9.54 4.36 -17.33
C ALA A 111 10.12 5.66 -16.74
N ASP A 112 9.25 6.60 -16.38
CA ASP A 112 9.58 7.74 -15.52
C ASP A 112 9.49 7.35 -14.04
N LEU A 113 8.57 6.43 -13.72
CA LEU A 113 8.37 5.84 -12.40
C LEU A 113 8.08 4.35 -12.56
N VAL A 114 8.74 3.53 -11.76
CA VAL A 114 8.42 2.10 -11.62
C VAL A 114 7.86 1.86 -10.22
N VAL A 115 6.67 1.27 -10.11
CA VAL A 115 6.05 0.88 -8.83
C VAL A 115 6.00 -0.65 -8.74
N GLU A 116 6.78 -1.22 -7.85
CA GLU A 116 6.77 -2.65 -7.57
C GLU A 116 5.64 -3.00 -6.59
N ALA A 117 4.78 -3.93 -6.99
CA ALA A 117 3.66 -4.47 -6.21
C ALA A 117 3.56 -6.01 -6.31
N ALA A 118 4.71 -6.69 -6.40
CA ALA A 118 4.82 -8.14 -6.40
C ALA A 118 4.61 -8.74 -4.98
N THR A 119 4.74 -10.06 -4.90
CA THR A 119 4.60 -10.81 -3.64
C THR A 119 5.52 -10.29 -2.54
N GLU A 120 5.03 -10.27 -1.28
CA GLU A 120 5.76 -9.77 -0.11
C GLU A 120 6.85 -10.78 0.32
N ASN A 121 7.85 -10.94 -0.54
CA ASN A 121 9.02 -11.79 -0.34
C ASN A 121 10.29 -10.96 -0.50
N VAL A 122 11.10 -10.91 0.56
CA VAL A 122 12.31 -10.06 0.60
C VAL A 122 13.26 -10.37 -0.54
N ALA A 123 13.62 -11.65 -0.74
CA ALA A 123 14.60 -12.04 -1.75
C ALA A 123 14.13 -11.67 -3.16
N LEU A 124 12.85 -11.93 -3.46
CA LEU A 124 12.24 -11.58 -4.74
C LEU A 124 12.25 -10.07 -4.97
N LYS A 125 11.85 -9.26 -3.97
CA LYS A 125 11.84 -7.79 -4.11
C LYS A 125 13.25 -7.23 -4.33
N LEU A 126 14.26 -7.72 -3.60
CA LEU A 126 15.64 -7.30 -3.81
C LEU A 126 16.12 -7.62 -5.23
N GLN A 127 15.77 -8.80 -5.77
CA GLN A 127 16.08 -9.17 -7.15
C GLN A 127 15.37 -8.26 -8.16
N ILE A 128 14.07 -8.02 -7.98
CA ILE A 128 13.29 -7.11 -8.85
C ILE A 128 13.93 -5.71 -8.85
N PHE A 129 14.31 -5.18 -7.68
CA PHE A 129 14.92 -3.86 -7.60
C PHE A 129 16.31 -3.79 -8.25
N ALA A 130 17.12 -4.85 -8.16
CA ALA A 130 18.37 -4.94 -8.88
C ALA A 130 18.16 -4.93 -10.41
N ASP A 131 17.11 -5.62 -10.89
CA ASP A 131 16.75 -5.63 -12.30
C ASP A 131 16.17 -4.28 -12.76
N MET A 132 15.28 -3.66 -11.95
CA MET A 132 14.78 -2.31 -12.21
C MET A 132 15.93 -1.29 -12.32
N ASP A 133 16.90 -1.35 -11.40
CA ASP A 133 18.07 -0.46 -11.41
C ASP A 133 18.92 -0.62 -12.67
N LYS A 134 19.00 -1.84 -13.19
CA LYS A 134 19.77 -2.18 -14.38
C LYS A 134 19.11 -1.70 -15.68
N TYR A 135 17.78 -1.81 -15.78
CA TYR A 135 17.07 -1.67 -17.05
C TYR A 135 16.23 -0.40 -17.17
N ALA A 136 15.82 0.22 -16.05
CA ALA A 136 15.08 1.47 -16.08
C ALA A 136 16.01 2.67 -16.42
N PRO A 137 15.48 3.74 -17.02
CA PRO A 137 16.23 4.96 -17.29
C PRO A 137 16.90 5.53 -16.04
N ALA A 138 18.07 6.16 -16.19
CA ALA A 138 18.84 6.68 -15.06
C ALA A 138 18.07 7.71 -14.20
N GLY A 139 17.13 8.44 -14.80
CA GLY A 139 16.26 9.41 -14.12
C GLY A 139 15.00 8.82 -13.49
N ALA A 140 14.70 7.54 -13.73
CA ALA A 140 13.48 6.92 -13.22
C ALA A 140 13.49 6.78 -11.68
N ILE A 141 12.35 7.12 -11.06
CA ILE A 141 12.13 6.84 -9.64
C ILE A 141 11.70 5.37 -9.49
N LEU A 142 12.25 4.68 -8.50
CA LEU A 142 11.93 3.29 -8.19
C LEU A 142 11.14 3.23 -6.90
N ALA A 143 9.86 2.89 -6.98
CA ALA A 143 8.96 2.81 -5.85
C ALA A 143 8.56 1.36 -5.53
N THR A 144 8.23 1.08 -4.28
CA THR A 144 7.66 -0.19 -3.83
C THR A 144 6.37 0.01 -3.06
N ASN A 145 5.40 -0.87 -3.29
CA ASN A 145 4.14 -0.92 -2.52
C ASN A 145 4.24 -1.90 -1.33
N THR A 146 5.43 -2.23 -0.88
CA THR A 146 5.59 -3.09 0.30
C THR A 146 4.87 -2.52 1.52
N SER A 147 4.32 -3.40 2.35
CA SER A 147 3.67 -3.03 3.62
C SER A 147 4.59 -3.14 4.82
N SER A 148 5.77 -3.78 4.69
CA SER A 148 6.56 -4.18 5.84
C SER A 148 8.07 -4.23 5.61
N ILE A 149 8.53 -4.35 4.37
CA ILE A 149 9.96 -4.47 4.06
C ILE A 149 10.60 -3.08 4.04
N SER A 150 11.75 -2.94 4.72
CA SER A 150 12.49 -1.67 4.79
C SER A 150 12.85 -1.15 3.40
N ILE A 151 12.50 0.09 3.14
CA ILE A 151 12.84 0.83 1.91
C ILE A 151 14.35 0.98 1.80
N THR A 152 15.03 1.25 2.92
CA THR A 152 16.49 1.34 3.01
C THR A 152 17.15 0.04 2.58
N LYS A 153 16.62 -1.11 3.03
CA LYS A 153 17.10 -2.43 2.63
C LYS A 153 16.94 -2.69 1.13
N ILE A 154 15.79 -2.31 0.58
CA ILE A 154 15.51 -2.42 -0.85
C ILE A 154 16.44 -1.49 -1.64
N ALA A 155 16.59 -0.26 -1.22
CA ALA A 155 17.48 0.73 -1.87
C ALA A 155 18.94 0.29 -1.92
N ALA A 156 19.41 -0.45 -0.91
CA ALA A 156 20.80 -0.87 -0.79
C ALA A 156 21.29 -1.82 -1.90
N VAL A 157 20.38 -2.47 -2.64
CA VAL A 157 20.76 -3.33 -3.78
C VAL A 157 20.80 -2.57 -5.11
N THR A 158 20.49 -1.27 -5.11
CA THR A 158 20.49 -0.41 -6.30
C THR A 158 21.72 0.52 -6.30
N LYS A 159 22.08 1.03 -7.48
CA LYS A 159 23.11 2.07 -7.65
C LYS A 159 22.56 3.48 -7.48
N ARG A 160 21.24 3.61 -7.29
CA ARG A 160 20.52 4.88 -7.13
C ARG A 160 19.64 4.90 -5.87
N PRO A 161 20.19 4.62 -4.67
CA PRO A 161 19.40 4.55 -3.43
C PRO A 161 18.66 5.86 -3.12
N ALA A 162 19.15 6.98 -3.63
CA ALA A 162 18.53 8.30 -3.51
C ALA A 162 17.19 8.44 -4.26
N GLN A 163 16.96 7.59 -5.27
CA GLN A 163 15.75 7.55 -6.11
C GLN A 163 14.79 6.40 -5.74
N VAL A 164 15.05 5.70 -4.63
CA VAL A 164 14.19 4.62 -4.13
C VAL A 164 13.28 5.14 -3.04
N ILE A 165 11.98 4.81 -3.12
CA ILE A 165 10.94 5.30 -2.20
C ILE A 165 9.83 4.26 -2.01
N GLY A 166 9.14 4.31 -0.87
CA GLY A 166 7.90 3.56 -0.66
C GLY A 166 6.67 4.35 -1.12
N MET A 167 5.77 3.68 -1.85
CA MET A 167 4.43 4.15 -2.19
C MET A 167 3.41 3.11 -1.73
N HIS A 168 3.08 3.13 -0.44
CA HIS A 168 2.19 2.15 0.16
C HIS A 168 0.74 2.57 -0.01
N PHE A 169 0.08 2.00 -1.03
CA PHE A 169 -1.34 2.16 -1.29
C PHE A 169 -2.18 1.27 -0.38
N MET A 170 -3.41 1.70 -0.08
CA MET A 170 -4.36 0.92 0.71
C MET A 170 -5.34 0.17 -0.19
N ASN A 171 -5.71 -1.05 0.21
CA ASN A 171 -6.67 -1.89 -0.51
C ASN A 171 -8.13 -1.58 -0.10
N PRO A 172 -9.06 -1.40 -1.04
CA PRO A 172 -8.97 -1.37 -2.49
C PRO A 172 -8.39 -0.04 -3.03
N VAL A 173 -7.35 -0.11 -3.89
CA VAL A 173 -6.62 1.08 -4.35
C VAL A 173 -7.51 2.16 -5.00
N PRO A 174 -8.49 1.84 -5.87
CA PRO A 174 -9.35 2.86 -6.47
C PRO A 174 -10.24 3.60 -5.45
N VAL A 175 -10.50 3.00 -4.29
CA VAL A 175 -11.43 3.52 -3.28
C VAL A 175 -10.70 4.26 -2.16
N MET A 176 -9.62 3.67 -1.65
CA MET A 176 -8.88 4.19 -0.51
C MET A 176 -8.06 5.41 -0.91
N LYS A 177 -8.18 6.48 -0.12
CA LYS A 177 -7.52 7.75 -0.44
C LYS A 177 -6.07 7.83 0.03
N LEU A 178 -5.70 7.11 1.10
CA LEU A 178 -4.38 7.21 1.71
C LEU A 178 -3.30 6.57 0.83
N VAL A 179 -2.16 7.26 0.73
CA VAL A 179 -0.87 6.70 0.31
C VAL A 179 0.16 7.08 1.36
N GLU A 180 0.75 6.11 2.05
CA GLU A 180 1.96 6.37 2.83
C GLU A 180 3.14 6.48 1.86
N VAL A 181 3.86 7.61 1.92
CA VAL A 181 5.07 7.86 1.14
C VAL A 181 6.26 7.68 2.07
N ILE A 182 6.96 6.55 1.93
CA ILE A 182 7.96 6.13 2.90
C ILE A 182 9.38 6.48 2.40
N ARG A 183 10.07 7.31 3.18
CA ARG A 183 11.45 7.69 2.92
C ARG A 183 12.41 6.66 3.46
N GLY A 184 13.19 6.02 2.59
CA GLY A 184 14.38 5.28 2.99
C GLY A 184 15.49 6.21 3.46
N TYR A 185 16.55 5.66 4.05
CA TYR A 185 17.68 6.43 4.59
C TYR A 185 18.33 7.38 3.58
N ALA A 186 18.44 6.95 2.32
CA ALA A 186 19.08 7.74 1.26
C ALA A 186 18.10 8.51 0.37
N THR A 187 16.79 8.30 0.50
CA THR A 187 15.77 8.95 -0.35
C THR A 187 15.86 10.47 -0.25
N THR A 188 16.00 11.15 -1.39
CA THR A 188 16.10 12.62 -1.42
C THR A 188 14.77 13.30 -1.13
N GLY A 189 14.83 14.55 -0.64
CA GLY A 189 13.65 15.38 -0.46
C GLY A 189 12.93 15.66 -1.77
N GLU A 190 13.66 15.83 -2.88
CA GLU A 190 13.10 16.04 -4.22
C GLU A 190 12.24 14.84 -4.67
N VAL A 191 12.75 13.61 -4.54
CA VAL A 191 12.01 12.38 -4.85
C VAL A 191 10.75 12.28 -3.98
N THR A 192 10.89 12.57 -2.68
CA THR A 192 9.76 12.57 -1.73
C THR A 192 8.67 13.54 -2.16
N GLN A 193 9.02 14.78 -2.40
CA GLN A 193 8.06 15.80 -2.80
C GLN A 193 7.43 15.52 -4.17
N THR A 194 8.21 14.98 -5.10
CA THR A 194 7.70 14.53 -6.41
C THR A 194 6.61 13.46 -6.25
N ILE A 195 6.85 12.44 -5.43
CA ILE A 195 5.87 11.36 -5.17
C ILE A 195 4.67 11.86 -4.37
N MET A 196 4.88 12.81 -3.43
CA MET A 196 3.80 13.48 -2.73
C MET A 196 2.88 14.26 -3.70
N ALA A 197 3.46 15.04 -4.62
CA ALA A 197 2.71 15.79 -5.61
C ALA A 197 1.97 14.86 -6.59
N LEU A 198 2.65 13.83 -7.09
CA LEU A 198 2.07 12.81 -7.97
C LEU A 198 0.88 12.10 -7.30
N SER A 199 1.02 11.73 -6.03
CA SER A 199 -0.07 11.09 -5.27
C SER A 199 -1.30 11.99 -5.18
N ARG A 200 -1.11 13.32 -4.97
CA ARG A 200 -2.23 14.29 -5.00
C ARG A 200 -2.88 14.36 -6.38
N GLN A 201 -2.10 14.34 -7.45
CA GLN A 201 -2.63 14.31 -8.82
C GLN A 201 -3.49 13.07 -9.08
N LEU A 202 -3.16 11.93 -8.46
CA LEU A 202 -3.97 10.71 -8.48
C LEU A 202 -5.25 10.80 -7.63
N GLY A 203 -5.58 11.95 -7.05
CA GLY A 203 -6.72 12.13 -6.14
C GLY A 203 -6.52 11.45 -4.78
N LYS A 204 -5.27 11.14 -4.41
CA LYS A 204 -4.92 10.54 -3.12
C LYS A 204 -4.50 11.60 -2.11
N VAL A 205 -4.50 11.19 -0.84
CA VAL A 205 -3.98 11.97 0.29
C VAL A 205 -2.65 11.33 0.70
N PRO A 206 -1.50 11.85 0.24
CA PRO A 206 -0.21 11.31 0.63
C PRO A 206 0.18 11.77 2.03
N VAL A 207 0.79 10.87 2.79
CA VAL A 207 1.39 11.15 4.09
C VAL A 207 2.85 10.71 4.06
N GLU A 208 3.77 11.64 4.33
CA GLU A 208 5.19 11.33 4.42
C GLU A 208 5.48 10.55 5.71
N VAL A 209 6.23 9.47 5.59
CA VAL A 209 6.56 8.55 6.68
C VAL A 209 8.04 8.16 6.58
N ASN A 210 8.72 7.99 7.72
CA ASN A 210 10.07 7.45 7.75
C ASN A 210 10.05 5.90 7.72
N ASP A 211 11.14 5.32 7.19
CA ASP A 211 11.34 3.88 7.06
C ASP A 211 11.59 3.20 8.40
N TYR A 212 10.50 2.84 9.09
CA TYR A 212 10.51 2.03 10.30
C TYR A 212 9.60 0.82 10.13
N PRO A 213 9.82 -0.29 10.87
CA PRO A 213 8.99 -1.49 10.78
C PRO A 213 7.49 -1.18 10.91
N GLY A 214 6.71 -1.59 9.90
CA GLY A 214 5.26 -1.39 9.84
C GLY A 214 4.81 0.03 9.51
N PHE A 215 5.73 0.95 9.22
CA PHE A 215 5.46 2.36 8.91
C PHE A 215 4.58 3.02 9.98
N VAL A 216 3.51 3.72 9.63
CA VAL A 216 2.54 4.25 10.61
C VAL A 216 1.33 3.34 10.72
N ALA A 217 0.74 2.95 9.59
CA ALA A 217 -0.52 2.21 9.58
C ALA A 217 -0.41 0.89 10.35
N ASN A 218 0.52 0.01 9.96
CA ASN A 218 0.65 -1.31 10.60
C ASN A 218 1.24 -1.23 12.02
N ARG A 219 2.10 -0.23 12.28
CA ARG A 219 2.67 -0.03 13.62
C ARG A 219 1.63 0.31 14.68
N ILE A 220 0.52 0.93 14.29
CA ILE A 220 -0.59 1.27 15.19
C ILE A 220 -1.66 0.18 15.13
N LEU A 221 -2.07 -0.23 13.92
CA LEU A 221 -3.17 -1.15 13.71
C LEU A 221 -2.90 -2.55 14.27
N MET A 222 -1.71 -3.10 14.02
CA MET A 222 -1.42 -4.48 14.43
C MET A 222 -1.37 -4.69 15.96
N PRO A 223 -0.73 -3.81 16.76
CA PRO A 223 -0.85 -3.88 18.21
C PRO A 223 -2.29 -3.75 18.72
N MET A 224 -3.12 -2.88 18.11
CA MET A 224 -4.53 -2.76 18.47
C MET A 224 -5.31 -4.05 18.21
N ILE A 225 -5.11 -4.69 17.05
CA ILE A 225 -5.70 -6.00 16.74
C ILE A 225 -5.18 -7.08 17.69
N ASN A 226 -3.87 -7.11 17.93
CA ASN A 226 -3.24 -8.09 18.81
C ASN A 226 -3.76 -7.98 20.25
N GLU A 227 -3.95 -6.76 20.74
CA GLU A 227 -4.52 -6.50 22.07
C GLU A 227 -5.98 -6.95 22.17
N ALA A 228 -6.78 -6.73 21.12
CA ALA A 228 -8.13 -7.25 21.06
C ALA A 228 -8.17 -8.80 21.10
N ILE A 229 -7.19 -9.45 20.45
CA ILE A 229 -7.05 -10.91 20.49
C ILE A 229 -6.58 -11.38 21.89
N TYR A 230 -5.70 -10.65 22.56
CA TYR A 230 -5.33 -10.93 23.96
C TYR A 230 -6.52 -10.75 24.91
N THR A 231 -7.31 -9.70 24.73
CA THR A 231 -8.55 -9.45 25.50
C THR A 231 -9.51 -10.64 25.42
N LEU A 232 -9.66 -11.23 24.22
CA LEU A 232 -10.42 -12.45 24.02
C LEU A 232 -9.74 -13.67 24.67
N TYR A 233 -8.42 -13.82 24.44
CA TYR A 233 -7.64 -14.96 24.93
C TYR A 233 -7.61 -15.05 26.46
N GLU A 234 -7.55 -13.91 27.14
CA GLU A 234 -7.55 -13.79 28.60
C GLU A 234 -8.96 -13.87 29.21
N GLY A 235 -9.99 -13.99 28.37
CA GLY A 235 -11.38 -14.14 28.84
C GLY A 235 -12.00 -12.87 29.41
N VAL A 236 -11.48 -11.69 29.05
CA VAL A 236 -12.04 -10.40 29.49
C VAL A 236 -13.44 -10.19 28.91
N SER A 237 -13.65 -10.55 27.63
CA SER A 237 -14.95 -10.47 26.97
C SER A 237 -15.00 -11.37 25.73
N GLY A 238 -16.20 -11.57 25.17
CA GLY A 238 -16.42 -12.33 23.95
C GLY A 238 -16.10 -11.54 22.67
N VAL A 239 -16.17 -12.24 21.53
CA VAL A 239 -15.84 -11.69 20.20
C VAL A 239 -16.75 -10.52 19.83
N GLU A 240 -18.07 -10.71 19.97
CA GLU A 240 -19.06 -9.70 19.60
C GLU A 240 -18.98 -8.47 20.50
N GLU A 241 -18.75 -8.66 21.79
CA GLU A 241 -18.66 -7.59 22.78
C GLU A 241 -17.42 -6.72 22.52
N ILE A 242 -16.25 -7.33 22.29
CA ILE A 242 -15.00 -6.61 21.96
C ILE A 242 -15.22 -5.73 20.73
N ASP A 243 -15.74 -6.30 19.66
CA ASP A 243 -16.00 -5.56 18.42
C ASP A 243 -17.07 -4.46 18.60
N THR A 244 -18.09 -4.74 19.40
CA THR A 244 -19.15 -3.76 19.70
C THR A 244 -18.63 -2.57 20.51
N VAL A 245 -17.81 -2.81 21.53
CA VAL A 245 -17.18 -1.74 22.33
C VAL A 245 -16.34 -0.84 21.43
N MET A 246 -15.54 -1.40 20.54
CA MET A 246 -14.70 -0.62 19.64
C MET A 246 -15.50 0.14 18.59
N LYS A 247 -16.57 -0.44 18.05
CA LYS A 247 -17.45 0.25 17.10
C LYS A 247 -18.25 1.38 17.74
N LEU A 248 -18.90 1.10 18.85
CA LEU A 248 -19.86 2.05 19.44
C LEU A 248 -19.20 3.00 20.46
N GLY A 249 -18.20 2.52 21.18
CA GLY A 249 -17.50 3.32 22.19
C GLY A 249 -16.35 4.14 21.62
N MET A 250 -15.62 3.61 20.62
CA MET A 250 -14.44 4.24 20.05
C MET A 250 -14.66 4.74 18.61
N ALA A 251 -15.90 4.69 18.10
CA ALA A 251 -16.31 5.13 16.76
C ALA A 251 -15.54 4.47 15.61
N HIS A 252 -15.10 3.22 15.78
CA HIS A 252 -14.48 2.46 14.71
C HIS A 252 -15.55 2.00 13.70
N PRO A 253 -15.29 2.08 12.39
CA PRO A 253 -16.24 1.63 11.38
C PRO A 253 -16.44 0.11 11.41
N MET A 254 -15.47 -0.63 11.94
CA MET A 254 -15.45 -2.08 12.08
C MET A 254 -14.70 -2.45 13.36
N GLY A 255 -15.15 -3.50 14.05
CA GLY A 255 -14.44 -4.00 15.21
C GLY A 255 -13.09 -4.63 14.86
N PRO A 256 -12.13 -4.67 15.80
CA PRO A 256 -10.77 -5.13 15.52
C PRO A 256 -10.67 -6.61 15.15
N LEU A 257 -11.53 -7.48 15.70
CA LEU A 257 -11.53 -8.91 15.40
C LEU A 257 -12.12 -9.19 14.02
N GLN A 258 -13.22 -8.50 13.68
CA GLN A 258 -13.80 -8.53 12.32
C GLN A 258 -12.80 -7.99 11.30
N LEU A 259 -12.10 -6.90 11.60
CA LEU A 259 -11.10 -6.31 10.73
C LEU A 259 -9.92 -7.28 10.51
N ALA A 260 -9.46 -7.96 11.56
CA ALA A 260 -8.42 -8.98 11.46
C ALA A 260 -8.83 -10.11 10.50
N ASP A 261 -10.08 -10.59 10.58
CA ASP A 261 -10.61 -11.60 9.67
C ASP A 261 -10.64 -11.12 8.21
N PHE A 262 -10.96 -9.85 7.95
CA PHE A 262 -10.96 -9.28 6.60
C PHE A 262 -9.55 -9.06 6.05
N ILE A 263 -8.59 -8.65 6.88
CA ILE A 263 -7.16 -8.54 6.50
C ILE A 263 -6.60 -9.94 6.19
N GLY A 264 -7.00 -10.91 6.98
CA GLY A 264 -6.50 -12.26 7.03
C GLY A 264 -5.54 -12.45 8.22
N LEU A 265 -5.84 -13.44 9.06
CA LEU A 265 -5.11 -13.68 10.31
C LEU A 265 -3.64 -14.06 10.07
N ASP A 266 -3.34 -14.75 8.98
CA ASP A 266 -1.97 -15.04 8.56
C ASP A 266 -1.20 -13.76 8.17
N VAL A 267 -1.86 -12.80 7.53
CA VAL A 267 -1.27 -11.49 7.21
C VAL A 267 -1.02 -10.70 8.50
N CYS A 268 -1.98 -10.66 9.42
CA CYS A 268 -1.81 -10.01 10.72
C CYS A 268 -0.63 -10.62 11.49
N LEU A 269 -0.53 -11.96 11.52
CA LEU A 269 0.57 -12.68 12.16
C LEU A 269 1.92 -12.35 11.51
N ALA A 270 1.98 -12.32 10.19
CA ALA A 270 3.22 -12.00 9.46
C ALA A 270 3.69 -10.59 9.78
N ILE A 271 2.78 -9.61 9.80
CA ILE A 271 3.13 -8.21 10.10
C ILE A 271 3.58 -8.07 11.57
N LEU A 272 2.90 -8.72 12.53
CA LEU A 272 3.32 -8.70 13.94
C LEU A 272 4.73 -9.28 14.12
N ARG A 273 5.09 -10.36 13.41
CA ARG A 273 6.45 -10.89 13.39
C ARG A 273 7.46 -9.89 12.86
N VAL A 274 7.14 -9.21 11.76
CA VAL A 274 8.02 -8.14 11.21
C VAL A 274 8.22 -7.02 12.23
N LEU A 275 7.16 -6.60 12.94
CA LEU A 275 7.26 -5.58 13.99
C LEU A 275 8.10 -6.09 15.17
N HIS A 276 7.85 -7.33 15.63
CA HIS A 276 8.59 -7.94 16.73
C HIS A 276 10.08 -8.06 16.44
N ASP A 277 10.43 -8.62 15.27
CA ASP A 277 11.82 -8.83 14.86
C ASP A 277 12.52 -7.49 14.58
N GLY A 278 11.82 -6.55 13.95
CA GLY A 278 12.38 -5.25 13.55
C GLY A 278 12.65 -4.32 14.74
N PHE A 279 11.85 -4.40 15.80
CA PHE A 279 12.03 -3.56 17.00
C PHE A 279 12.72 -4.30 18.16
N GLY A 280 12.79 -5.62 18.12
CA GLY A 280 13.29 -6.43 19.25
C GLY A 280 12.49 -6.19 20.54
N ASN A 281 11.20 -5.81 20.44
CA ASN A 281 10.39 -5.41 21.58
C ASN A 281 9.23 -6.40 21.78
N PRO A 282 9.13 -7.06 22.94
CA PRO A 282 8.10 -8.09 23.22
C PRO A 282 6.66 -7.57 23.14
N LYS A 283 6.40 -6.26 23.19
CA LYS A 283 5.05 -5.72 23.02
C LYS A 283 4.42 -6.02 21.66
N TYR A 284 5.24 -6.40 20.66
CA TYR A 284 4.78 -6.81 19.35
C TYR A 284 4.68 -8.32 19.17
N ALA A 285 4.94 -9.09 20.22
CA ALA A 285 4.82 -10.55 20.19
C ALA A 285 3.37 -10.94 19.85
N PRO A 286 3.14 -11.82 18.86
CA PRO A 286 1.79 -12.25 18.50
C PRO A 286 1.12 -13.02 19.65
N CYS A 287 -0.17 -12.75 19.85
CA CYS A 287 -0.97 -13.54 20.80
C CYS A 287 -0.93 -15.04 20.43
N PRO A 288 -0.76 -15.96 21.40
CA PRO A 288 -0.78 -17.40 21.14
C PRO A 288 -2.05 -17.88 20.43
N LEU A 289 -3.20 -17.27 20.73
CA LEU A 289 -4.46 -17.58 20.06
C LEU A 289 -4.36 -17.31 18.54
N LEU A 290 -3.81 -16.16 18.14
CA LEU A 290 -3.61 -15.82 16.72
C LEU A 290 -2.71 -16.85 16.02
N VAL A 291 -1.60 -17.23 16.67
CA VAL A 291 -0.67 -18.23 16.14
C VAL A 291 -1.37 -19.57 15.92
N ASN A 292 -2.16 -20.01 16.92
CA ASN A 292 -2.90 -21.26 16.85
C ASN A 292 -3.99 -21.24 15.78
N MET A 293 -4.74 -20.15 15.62
CA MET A 293 -5.76 -20.01 14.60
C MET A 293 -5.14 -20.11 13.19
N VAL A 294 -4.06 -19.40 12.96
CA VAL A 294 -3.34 -19.46 11.68
C VAL A 294 -2.80 -20.86 11.39
N THR A 295 -2.22 -21.52 12.40
CA THR A 295 -1.73 -22.91 12.28
C THR A 295 -2.86 -23.90 11.97
N ALA A 296 -4.06 -23.65 12.49
CA ALA A 296 -5.25 -24.44 12.23
C ALA A 296 -5.94 -24.11 10.88
N GLY A 297 -5.38 -23.20 10.09
CA GLY A 297 -5.97 -22.79 8.81
C GLY A 297 -7.20 -21.88 8.93
N LYS A 298 -7.50 -21.36 10.11
CA LYS A 298 -8.57 -20.40 10.37
C LYS A 298 -8.04 -19.01 10.06
N LEU A 299 -8.16 -18.58 8.80
CA LEU A 299 -7.49 -17.38 8.29
C LEU A 299 -8.43 -16.18 8.13
N GLY A 300 -9.64 -16.27 8.66
CA GLY A 300 -10.67 -15.24 8.52
C GLY A 300 -11.54 -15.42 7.27
N ALA A 301 -12.04 -14.32 6.71
CA ALA A 301 -13.01 -14.32 5.62
C ALA A 301 -12.56 -15.15 4.40
N LYS A 302 -11.28 -15.15 4.08
CA LYS A 302 -10.73 -15.88 2.93
C LYS A 302 -10.77 -17.40 3.06
N SER A 303 -10.80 -17.92 4.29
CA SER A 303 -10.93 -19.35 4.58
C SER A 303 -12.34 -19.76 5.00
N GLY A 304 -13.27 -18.78 5.07
CA GLY A 304 -14.64 -18.99 5.54
C GLY A 304 -14.81 -18.96 7.06
N GLU A 305 -13.72 -18.95 7.83
CA GLU A 305 -13.74 -18.94 9.29
C GLU A 305 -12.51 -18.23 9.88
N GLY A 306 -12.77 -17.39 10.86
CA GLY A 306 -11.80 -16.73 11.73
C GLY A 306 -12.41 -16.57 13.12
N PHE A 307 -12.52 -15.35 13.61
CA PHE A 307 -13.32 -15.04 14.81
C PHE A 307 -14.82 -15.15 14.50
N TYR A 308 -15.18 -14.92 13.24
CA TYR A 308 -16.52 -15.08 12.70
C TYR A 308 -16.55 -16.16 11.61
N LEU A 309 -17.77 -16.64 11.33
CA LEU A 309 -18.07 -17.49 10.18
C LEU A 309 -18.48 -16.64 8.98
N TYR A 310 -17.98 -16.96 7.81
CA TYR A 310 -18.21 -16.24 6.56
C TYR A 310 -18.87 -17.17 5.53
N THR A 311 -20.18 -17.00 5.34
CA THR A 311 -20.92 -17.74 4.32
C THR A 311 -21.01 -16.91 3.03
N PRO A 312 -20.65 -17.46 1.85
CA PRO A 312 -20.75 -16.74 0.60
C PRO A 312 -22.17 -16.19 0.37
N GLY A 313 -22.26 -14.88 0.10
CA GLY A 313 -23.54 -14.19 -0.15
C GLY A 313 -24.28 -13.72 1.11
N SER A 314 -23.92 -14.16 2.32
CA SER A 314 -24.48 -13.61 3.57
C SER A 314 -23.69 -12.38 4.02
N LYS A 315 -24.40 -11.45 4.66
CA LYS A 315 -23.82 -10.31 5.37
C LYS A 315 -23.85 -10.49 6.89
N ASP A 316 -24.42 -11.59 7.37
CA ASP A 316 -24.57 -11.86 8.79
C ASP A 316 -23.18 -12.18 9.40
N LEU A 317 -22.91 -11.54 10.53
CA LEU A 317 -21.74 -11.84 11.35
C LEU A 317 -22.14 -12.85 12.42
N VAL A 318 -21.71 -14.09 12.24
CA VAL A 318 -21.96 -15.17 13.18
C VAL A 318 -20.63 -15.50 13.85
N VAL A 319 -20.57 -15.40 15.18
CA VAL A 319 -19.38 -15.78 15.96
C VAL A 319 -19.05 -17.25 15.70
N ALA A 320 -17.79 -17.57 15.50
CA ALA A 320 -17.33 -18.94 15.28
C ALA A 320 -17.61 -19.80 16.53
N GLU A 321 -17.99 -21.07 16.34
CA GLU A 321 -18.44 -21.96 17.42
C GLU A 321 -17.46 -22.08 18.61
N ARG A 322 -16.18 -21.98 18.31
CA ARG A 322 -15.12 -22.04 19.33
C ARG A 322 -15.20 -20.90 20.36
N PHE A 323 -15.83 -19.78 20.02
CA PHE A 323 -15.87 -18.56 20.84
C PHE A 323 -17.28 -18.21 21.36
N LYS A 324 -18.23 -19.13 21.22
CA LYS A 324 -19.59 -19.06 21.80
C LYS A 324 -19.61 -19.47 23.27
#